data_fdaad1f672991b1ae59c0d000111fa95
#
_entry.id   fdaad1f672991b1ae59c0d000111fa95
#
_cell.length_a   1.000
_cell.length_b   1.000
_cell.length_c   1.000
_cell.angle_alpha   90.00
_cell.angle_beta   90.00
_cell.angle_gamma   90.00
#
_symmetry.space_group_name_H-M   'P 1'
#
loop_
_entity.id
_entity.type
_entity.pdbx_description
1 polymer ?
#
loop_
_entity_poly.entity_id
_entity_poly.type
_entity_poly.pdbx_seq_one_letter_code
_entity_poly.pdbx_strand_id
1 'polypeptide(L)'
;MEKFKKITIYLGSKCNLNCVYCHREPDKNEHGITDDLLKLIDDYQPQEIRFLGGEPTLYMDDIKKIVAHYPRAKFAVTTNGVLLAQYIDYFREHNFRVTVSFDGGAENLRGFEPLQQAIDYHDFSVSTTLTHGNTNFDAILRRFAAAEKRIGRLMMFFPHIAHHTNVANETFALTKDDVKDLLESYREAIYDVWYNYARYGVINMRYKAIFSQLWIAYNANYELGETYCSNGHSLKVDASGKKFNCSYVRNTSPEQNRSLIMDKFPECASCEYYSCCGSACVQSLSHDVECAFYKGLYSMFKNFIVNVPPKKLEQLVRCLQC
;
A
#
# COMPACT_ATOMS: atom_id res chain seq x y z
N MET A 1 -20.07 4.86 15.68
CA MET A 1 -19.27 5.76 14.80
C MET A 1 -19.48 5.32 13.36
N GLU A 2 -19.86 6.22 12.49
CA GLU A 2 -20.00 5.92 11.08
C GLU A 2 -18.64 5.49 10.49
N LYS A 3 -18.60 4.36 9.78
CA LYS A 3 -17.34 3.82 9.23
C LYS A 3 -16.81 4.80 8.16
N PHE A 4 -15.55 5.21 8.26
CA PHE A 4 -14.94 6.13 7.31
C PHE A 4 -14.96 5.52 5.90
N LYS A 5 -15.68 6.14 4.96
CA LYS A 5 -15.93 5.63 3.62
C LYS A 5 -14.81 6.07 2.67
N LYS A 6 -14.11 5.10 2.12
CA LYS A 6 -13.07 5.34 1.09
C LYS A 6 -13.45 4.65 -0.21
N ILE A 7 -13.16 5.31 -1.32
CA ILE A 7 -13.20 4.71 -2.65
C ILE A 7 -11.81 4.78 -3.30
N THR A 8 -11.40 3.69 -3.91
CA THR A 8 -10.17 3.63 -4.71
C THR A 8 -10.55 3.40 -6.17
N ILE A 9 -10.22 4.35 -7.02
CA ILE A 9 -10.54 4.34 -8.45
C ILE A 9 -9.29 3.98 -9.23
N TYR A 10 -9.36 2.90 -10.00
CA TYR A 10 -8.35 2.51 -10.97
C TYR A 10 -8.71 3.10 -12.32
N LEU A 11 -8.02 4.18 -12.71
CA LEU A 11 -8.34 4.98 -13.89
C LEU A 11 -8.04 4.27 -15.22
N GLY A 12 -7.06 3.36 -15.19
CA GLY A 12 -6.69 2.57 -16.37
C GLY A 12 -5.31 1.93 -16.19
N SER A 13 -4.83 1.28 -17.24
CA SER A 13 -3.58 0.50 -17.22
C SER A 13 -2.39 1.21 -17.85
N LYS A 14 -2.59 2.35 -18.57
CA LYS A 14 -1.47 3.09 -19.19
C LYS A 14 -0.47 3.58 -18.16
N CYS A 15 0.80 3.46 -18.49
CA CYS A 15 1.91 3.94 -17.67
C CYS A 15 3.06 4.36 -18.60
N ASN A 16 3.79 5.37 -18.19
CA ASN A 16 4.99 5.86 -18.86
C ASN A 16 6.27 5.20 -18.33
N LEU A 17 6.17 4.21 -17.41
CA LEU A 17 7.26 3.36 -16.96
C LEU A 17 6.97 1.88 -17.22
N ASN A 18 8.03 1.08 -17.25
CA ASN A 18 7.97 -0.37 -17.37
C ASN A 18 8.77 -1.02 -16.24
N CYS A 19 8.31 -0.84 -15.00
CA CYS A 19 8.96 -1.41 -13.83
C CYS A 19 9.02 -2.94 -13.93
N VAL A 20 10.17 -3.51 -13.67
CA VAL A 20 10.46 -4.94 -13.89
C VAL A 20 9.60 -5.89 -13.06
N TYR A 21 9.12 -5.46 -11.90
CA TYR A 21 8.24 -6.23 -11.01
C TYR A 21 6.75 -5.92 -11.23
N CYS A 22 6.40 -5.06 -12.18
CA CYS A 22 5.03 -4.60 -12.36
C CYS A 22 4.12 -5.73 -12.82
N HIS A 23 3.07 -5.99 -12.04
CA HIS A 23 2.05 -6.99 -12.34
C HIS A 23 0.92 -6.50 -13.25
N ARG A 24 0.99 -5.24 -13.68
CA ARG A 24 -0.05 -4.62 -14.47
C ARG A 24 -0.14 -5.26 -15.85
N GLU A 25 -1.33 -5.70 -16.22
CA GLU A 25 -1.65 -6.12 -17.58
C GLU A 25 -2.26 -4.93 -18.34
N PRO A 26 -1.79 -4.63 -19.56
CA PRO A 26 -2.40 -3.62 -20.40
C PRO A 26 -3.88 -3.95 -20.70
N ASP A 27 -4.78 -3.06 -20.39
CA ASP A 27 -6.19 -3.18 -20.80
C ASP A 27 -6.36 -2.64 -22.20
N LYS A 28 -6.78 -3.50 -23.13
CA LYS A 28 -7.01 -3.12 -24.53
C LYS A 28 -8.28 -2.27 -24.72
N ASN A 29 -9.17 -2.29 -23.73
CA ASN A 29 -10.48 -1.64 -23.77
C ASN A 29 -10.56 -0.50 -22.76
N GLU A 30 -9.49 0.27 -22.61
CA GLU A 30 -9.50 1.43 -21.72
C GLU A 30 -10.51 2.49 -22.21
N HIS A 31 -11.43 2.82 -21.32
CA HIS A 31 -12.36 3.91 -21.49
C HIS A 31 -12.08 4.97 -20.41
N GLY A 32 -12.39 6.24 -20.69
CA GLY A 32 -12.43 7.28 -19.67
C GLY A 32 -13.49 7.01 -18.61
N ILE A 33 -13.59 7.87 -17.63
CA ILE A 33 -14.64 7.75 -16.59
C ILE A 33 -16.04 7.84 -17.21
N THR A 34 -16.97 7.07 -16.64
CA THR A 34 -18.37 7.01 -17.09
C THR A 34 -19.31 7.73 -16.12
N ASP A 35 -20.52 8.03 -16.57
CA ASP A 35 -21.57 8.58 -15.70
C ASP A 35 -21.96 7.59 -14.59
N ASP A 36 -21.84 6.28 -14.82
CA ASP A 36 -22.09 5.26 -13.80
C ASP A 36 -21.08 5.35 -12.64
N LEU A 37 -19.81 5.66 -12.94
CA LEU A 37 -18.82 5.93 -11.88
C LEU A 37 -19.20 7.18 -11.09
N LEU A 38 -19.57 8.27 -11.74
CA LEU A 38 -19.97 9.51 -11.06
C LEU A 38 -21.19 9.30 -10.18
N LYS A 39 -22.21 8.60 -10.69
CA LYS A 39 -23.40 8.20 -9.92
C LYS A 39 -23.03 7.33 -8.73
N LEU A 40 -22.13 6.36 -8.91
CA LEU A 40 -21.66 5.51 -7.81
C LEU A 40 -20.95 6.34 -6.71
N ILE A 41 -20.17 7.35 -7.07
CA ILE A 41 -19.54 8.27 -6.12
C ILE A 41 -20.60 9.01 -5.32
N ASP A 42 -21.64 9.55 -6.01
CA ASP A 42 -22.73 10.27 -5.37
C ASP A 42 -23.54 9.37 -4.41
N ASP A 43 -23.86 8.14 -4.83
CA ASP A 43 -24.60 7.18 -4.01
C ASP A 43 -23.77 6.68 -2.80
N TYR A 44 -22.47 6.45 -3.00
CA TYR A 44 -21.58 5.95 -1.95
C TYR A 44 -21.17 7.03 -0.95
N GLN A 45 -21.10 8.30 -1.38
CA GLN A 45 -20.69 9.47 -0.59
C GLN A 45 -19.36 9.26 0.15
N PRO A 46 -18.24 9.05 -0.58
CA PRO A 46 -16.95 8.80 0.04
C PRO A 46 -16.41 10.04 0.76
N GLN A 47 -15.75 9.83 1.88
CA GLN A 47 -14.97 10.87 2.57
C GLN A 47 -13.57 11.00 1.97
N GLU A 48 -13.07 9.95 1.30
CA GLU A 48 -11.79 9.95 0.61
C GLU A 48 -11.92 9.25 -0.75
N ILE A 49 -11.38 9.88 -1.79
CA ILE A 49 -11.22 9.31 -3.14
C ILE A 49 -9.73 9.17 -3.41
N ARG A 50 -9.28 7.92 -3.68
CA ARG A 50 -7.90 7.61 -4.03
C ARG A 50 -7.81 7.21 -5.49
N PHE A 51 -6.87 7.78 -6.21
CA PHE A 51 -6.59 7.49 -7.61
C PHE A 51 -5.38 6.56 -7.73
N LEU A 52 -5.59 5.44 -8.41
CA LEU A 52 -4.59 4.44 -8.75
C LEU A 52 -4.74 4.05 -10.24
N GLY A 53 -3.87 3.15 -10.70
CA GLY A 53 -3.91 2.61 -12.05
C GLY A 53 -2.54 2.17 -12.52
N GLY A 54 -2.24 2.32 -13.81
CA GLY A 54 -0.87 2.29 -14.31
C GLY A 54 -0.12 3.50 -13.77
N GLU A 55 -0.32 4.66 -14.39
CA GLU A 55 0.12 5.95 -13.86
C GLU A 55 -1.06 6.93 -13.87
N PRO A 56 -1.59 7.32 -12.70
CA PRO A 56 -2.76 8.19 -12.60
C PRO A 56 -2.58 9.56 -13.26
N THR A 57 -1.35 10.11 -13.27
CA THR A 57 -1.09 11.41 -13.89
C THR A 57 -1.25 11.43 -15.42
N LEU A 58 -1.35 10.27 -16.08
CA LEU A 58 -1.74 10.16 -17.49
C LEU A 58 -3.26 10.35 -17.71
N TYR A 59 -4.05 10.36 -16.64
CA TYR A 59 -5.51 10.47 -16.65
C TYR A 59 -5.98 11.75 -15.93
N MET A 60 -5.18 12.83 -15.97
CA MET A 60 -5.48 14.04 -15.21
C MET A 60 -6.80 14.69 -15.58
N ASP A 61 -7.25 14.56 -16.83
CA ASP A 61 -8.55 15.10 -17.25
C ASP A 61 -9.70 14.39 -16.54
N ASP A 62 -9.60 13.07 -16.35
CA ASP A 62 -10.57 12.29 -15.60
C ASP A 62 -10.50 12.59 -14.09
N ILE A 63 -9.30 12.75 -13.54
CA ILE A 63 -9.11 13.19 -12.15
C ILE A 63 -9.77 14.54 -11.93
N LYS A 64 -9.53 15.53 -12.80
CA LYS A 64 -10.12 16.87 -12.71
C LYS A 64 -11.63 16.83 -12.78
N LYS A 65 -12.22 16.01 -13.65
CA LYS A 65 -13.69 15.82 -13.73
C LYS A 65 -14.25 15.28 -12.42
N ILE A 66 -13.62 14.25 -11.82
CA ILE A 66 -14.09 13.67 -10.55
C ILE A 66 -13.95 14.69 -9.41
N VAL A 67 -12.84 15.41 -9.33
CA VAL A 67 -12.62 16.45 -8.31
C VAL A 67 -13.65 17.56 -8.42
N ALA A 68 -13.95 18.02 -9.62
CA ALA A 68 -14.97 19.03 -9.87
C ALA A 68 -16.39 18.53 -9.54
N HIS A 69 -16.67 17.26 -9.85
CA HIS A 69 -17.97 16.63 -9.58
C HIS A 69 -18.23 16.44 -8.07
N TYR A 70 -17.19 16.05 -7.31
CA TYR A 70 -17.33 15.71 -5.90
C TYR A 70 -16.27 16.39 -5.00
N PRO A 71 -16.26 17.74 -4.92
CA PRO A 71 -15.18 18.52 -4.30
C PRO A 71 -15.08 18.37 -2.77
N ARG A 72 -16.09 17.78 -2.13
CA ARG A 72 -16.15 17.61 -0.66
C ARG A 72 -15.30 16.44 -0.12
N ALA A 73 -14.81 15.56 -0.98
CA ALA A 73 -13.95 14.47 -0.56
C ALA A 73 -12.51 14.94 -0.31
N LYS A 74 -11.76 14.17 0.50
CA LYS A 74 -10.30 14.23 0.52
C LYS A 74 -9.77 13.45 -0.66
N PHE A 75 -8.75 13.97 -1.33
CA PHE A 75 -8.16 13.31 -2.49
C PHE A 75 -6.78 12.72 -2.17
N ALA A 76 -6.48 11.58 -2.77
CA ALA A 76 -5.16 10.95 -2.68
C ALA A 76 -4.76 10.37 -4.04
N VAL A 77 -3.48 10.44 -4.36
CA VAL A 77 -2.91 9.87 -5.58
C VAL A 77 -1.62 9.12 -5.25
N THR A 78 -1.42 7.97 -5.90
CA THR A 78 -0.12 7.29 -5.90
C THR A 78 0.44 7.38 -7.30
N THR A 79 1.60 8.00 -7.45
CA THR A 79 2.23 8.29 -8.74
C THR A 79 3.66 7.77 -8.79
N ASN A 80 4.13 7.44 -9.98
CA ASN A 80 5.55 7.17 -10.22
C ASN A 80 6.41 8.44 -10.24
N GLY A 81 5.80 9.61 -10.21
CA GLY A 81 6.45 10.91 -10.09
C GLY A 81 6.97 11.52 -11.41
N VAL A 82 6.95 10.80 -12.54
CA VAL A 82 7.49 11.32 -13.84
C VAL A 82 6.83 12.64 -14.26
N LEU A 83 5.52 12.74 -14.08
CA LEU A 83 4.75 13.93 -14.46
C LEU A 83 4.37 14.80 -13.26
N LEU A 84 4.91 14.52 -12.07
CA LEU A 84 4.50 15.21 -10.84
C LEU A 84 4.69 16.71 -10.93
N ALA A 85 5.81 17.18 -11.49
CA ALA A 85 6.11 18.61 -11.63
C ALA A 85 5.07 19.36 -12.47
N GLN A 86 4.44 18.70 -13.44
CA GLN A 86 3.41 19.33 -14.29
C GLN A 86 2.10 19.58 -13.55
N TYR A 87 1.82 18.78 -12.49
CA TYR A 87 0.53 18.80 -11.79
C TYR A 87 0.63 19.18 -10.33
N ILE A 88 1.83 19.58 -9.89
CA ILE A 88 2.10 19.85 -8.47
C ILE A 88 1.22 20.98 -7.91
N ASP A 89 1.00 22.03 -8.69
CA ASP A 89 0.16 23.16 -8.27
C ASP A 89 -1.32 22.76 -8.17
N TYR A 90 -1.81 21.94 -9.10
CA TYR A 90 -3.15 21.39 -9.03
C TYR A 90 -3.34 20.52 -7.77
N PHE A 91 -2.37 19.67 -7.46
CA PHE A 91 -2.43 18.82 -6.27
C PHE A 91 -2.39 19.65 -4.98
N ARG A 92 -1.63 20.74 -4.95
CA ARG A 92 -1.61 21.68 -3.82
C ARG A 92 -2.95 22.40 -3.65
N GLU A 93 -3.47 22.98 -4.72
CA GLU A 93 -4.73 23.72 -4.73
C GLU A 93 -5.90 22.85 -4.18
N HIS A 94 -5.93 21.58 -4.55
CA HIS A 94 -6.98 20.65 -4.12
C HIS A 94 -6.58 19.78 -2.91
N ASN A 95 -5.50 20.11 -2.20
CA ASN A 95 -5.04 19.44 -0.99
C ASN A 95 -4.91 17.90 -1.14
N PHE A 96 -4.34 17.46 -2.25
CA PHE A 96 -4.10 16.04 -2.46
C PHE A 96 -3.06 15.49 -1.49
N ARG A 97 -3.30 14.29 -0.97
CA ARG A 97 -2.25 13.47 -0.40
C ARG A 97 -1.54 12.73 -1.53
N VAL A 98 -0.27 13.07 -1.73
CA VAL A 98 0.55 12.46 -2.77
C VAL A 98 1.42 11.37 -2.17
N THR A 99 1.39 10.18 -2.76
CA THR A 99 2.34 9.11 -2.48
C THR A 99 3.19 8.89 -3.72
N VAL A 100 4.50 9.03 -3.56
CA VAL A 100 5.45 8.84 -4.65
C VAL A 100 6.03 7.43 -4.56
N SER A 101 6.01 6.72 -5.67
CA SER A 101 6.60 5.40 -5.77
C SER A 101 8.11 5.52 -5.95
N PHE A 102 8.88 4.99 -4.97
CA PHE A 102 10.34 5.02 -4.99
C PHE A 102 10.92 3.78 -4.31
N ASP A 103 11.79 3.05 -5.00
CA ASP A 103 12.30 1.76 -4.54
C ASP A 103 13.68 1.82 -3.90
N GLY A 104 14.06 2.98 -3.36
CA GLY A 104 15.33 3.14 -2.65
C GLY A 104 16.55 3.20 -3.57
N GLY A 105 16.37 3.49 -4.87
CA GLY A 105 17.45 3.56 -5.84
C GLY A 105 18.10 2.20 -6.09
N ALA A 106 17.36 1.10 -5.93
CA ALA A 106 17.71 -0.16 -6.57
C ALA A 106 17.69 0.13 -8.09
N GLU A 107 18.89 0.36 -8.60
CA GLU A 107 19.12 0.81 -9.97
C GLU A 107 18.42 -0.15 -10.93
N ASN A 108 17.72 0.41 -11.90
CA ASN A 108 16.98 -0.28 -12.96
C ASN A 108 15.62 -0.92 -12.63
N LEU A 109 15.11 -0.93 -11.41
CA LEU A 109 13.76 -1.47 -11.15
C LEU A 109 12.67 -0.61 -11.79
N ARG A 110 12.84 0.72 -11.79
CA ARG A 110 11.89 1.69 -12.37
C ARG A 110 12.42 2.43 -13.60
N GLY A 111 13.74 2.59 -13.70
CA GLY A 111 14.36 3.43 -14.74
C GLY A 111 14.16 4.93 -14.52
N PHE A 112 13.68 5.37 -13.34
CA PHE A 112 13.43 6.77 -13.03
C PHE A 112 13.53 7.05 -11.52
N GLU A 113 14.12 8.21 -11.16
CA GLU A 113 14.28 8.69 -9.79
C GLU A 113 13.31 9.84 -9.49
N PRO A 114 12.18 9.58 -8.82
CA PRO A 114 11.11 10.57 -8.67
C PRO A 114 11.30 11.57 -7.54
N LEU A 115 12.18 11.29 -6.56
CA LEU A 115 12.26 12.13 -5.35
C LEU A 115 12.69 13.55 -5.65
N GLN A 116 13.52 13.76 -6.66
CA GLN A 116 13.97 15.10 -7.04
C GLN A 116 12.79 16.01 -7.43
N GLN A 117 11.79 15.47 -8.12
CA GLN A 117 10.59 16.22 -8.50
C GLN A 117 9.60 16.38 -7.33
N ALA A 118 9.53 15.37 -6.46
CA ALA A 118 8.65 15.38 -5.30
C ALA A 118 9.08 16.37 -4.20
N ILE A 119 10.37 16.75 -4.16
CA ILE A 119 10.92 17.64 -3.14
C ILE A 119 10.16 18.98 -3.04
N ASP A 120 9.66 19.48 -4.15
CA ASP A 120 8.91 20.75 -4.17
C ASP A 120 7.47 20.61 -3.66
N TYR A 121 7.00 19.39 -3.43
CA TYR A 121 5.70 19.10 -2.83
C TYR A 121 5.85 18.75 -1.34
N HIS A 122 5.45 19.66 -0.46
CA HIS A 122 5.74 19.57 0.99
C HIS A 122 5.07 18.40 1.72
N ASP A 123 3.97 17.84 1.18
CA ASP A 123 3.20 16.80 1.87
C ASP A 123 3.07 15.52 1.03
N PHE A 124 4.20 14.87 0.78
CA PHE A 124 4.21 13.56 0.13
C PHE A 124 4.73 12.46 1.06
N SER A 125 4.28 11.26 0.81
CA SER A 125 4.78 10.02 1.39
C SER A 125 5.45 9.17 0.31
N VAL A 126 6.20 8.15 0.72
CA VAL A 126 6.92 7.27 -0.20
C VAL A 126 6.38 5.86 -0.10
N SER A 127 6.05 5.27 -1.24
CA SER A 127 5.71 3.85 -1.40
C SER A 127 6.86 3.12 -2.08
N THR A 128 7.35 2.07 -1.44
CA THR A 128 8.48 1.26 -1.94
C THR A 128 8.03 -0.16 -2.17
N THR A 129 8.36 -0.70 -3.33
CA THR A 129 8.19 -2.12 -3.61
C THR A 129 9.46 -2.86 -3.22
N LEU A 130 9.33 -3.75 -2.24
CA LEU A 130 10.41 -4.62 -1.75
C LEU A 130 10.52 -5.85 -2.65
N THR A 131 11.71 -6.08 -3.16
CA THR A 131 12.04 -7.16 -4.09
C THR A 131 13.24 -7.93 -3.58
N HIS A 132 13.57 -9.04 -4.24
CA HIS A 132 14.84 -9.70 -4.01
C HIS A 132 16.01 -8.70 -4.09
N GLY A 133 16.88 -8.70 -3.09
CA GLY A 133 18.02 -7.78 -2.97
C GLY A 133 17.69 -6.33 -2.60
N ASN A 134 16.40 -5.99 -2.37
CA ASN A 134 15.97 -4.66 -1.93
C ASN A 134 15.04 -4.76 -0.70
N THR A 135 15.55 -5.27 0.40
CA THR A 135 14.80 -5.61 1.62
C THR A 135 15.24 -4.81 2.85
N ASN A 136 16.39 -4.15 2.78
CA ASN A 136 16.98 -3.42 3.89
C ASN A 136 16.45 -1.99 3.97
N PHE A 137 15.65 -1.69 5.01
CA PHE A 137 15.03 -0.36 5.18
C PHE A 137 16.05 0.74 5.39
N ASP A 138 17.14 0.48 6.09
CA ASP A 138 18.19 1.46 6.33
C ASP A 138 18.87 1.90 5.02
N ALA A 139 19.15 0.96 4.13
CA ALA A 139 19.72 1.26 2.82
C ALA A 139 18.75 2.10 1.98
N ILE A 140 17.45 1.77 1.99
CA ILE A 140 16.39 2.50 1.31
C ILE A 140 16.27 3.92 1.89
N LEU A 141 16.17 4.04 3.22
CA LEU A 141 15.94 5.31 3.90
C LEU A 141 17.14 6.27 3.83
N ARG A 142 18.37 5.77 3.71
CA ARG A 142 19.54 6.63 3.46
C ARG A 142 19.40 7.43 2.16
N ARG A 143 18.70 6.90 1.15
CA ARG A 143 18.40 7.61 -0.10
C ARG A 143 17.39 8.75 0.12
N PHE A 144 16.56 8.66 1.16
CA PHE A 144 15.61 9.72 1.51
C PHE A 144 16.26 10.89 2.27
N ALA A 145 17.39 10.65 2.92
CA ALA A 145 17.98 11.61 3.85
C ALA A 145 18.25 12.99 3.23
N ALA A 146 18.71 13.04 1.98
CA ALA A 146 18.94 14.30 1.28
C ALA A 146 17.63 15.07 1.00
N ALA A 147 16.60 14.36 0.58
CA ALA A 147 15.27 14.93 0.35
C ALA A 147 14.64 15.41 1.67
N GLU A 148 14.70 14.59 2.73
CA GLU A 148 14.19 14.94 4.06
C GLU A 148 14.89 16.17 4.65
N LYS A 149 16.21 16.27 4.46
CA LYS A 149 16.98 17.47 4.89
C LYS A 149 16.51 18.72 4.16
N ARG A 150 16.21 18.61 2.86
CA ARG A 150 15.77 19.75 2.04
C ARG A 150 14.35 20.20 2.38
N ILE A 151 13.44 19.26 2.63
CA ILE A 151 12.05 19.57 3.00
C ILE A 151 11.86 19.85 4.50
N GLY A 152 12.87 19.60 5.33
CA GLY A 152 12.85 19.88 6.78
C GLY A 152 11.98 18.91 7.61
N ARG A 153 11.61 17.74 7.06
CA ARG A 153 10.82 16.72 7.78
C ARG A 153 11.13 15.30 7.33
N LEU A 154 10.78 14.32 8.17
CA LEU A 154 10.83 12.91 7.82
C LEU A 154 9.65 12.54 6.91
N MET A 155 9.91 11.70 5.90
CA MET A 155 8.90 11.19 4.99
C MET A 155 8.29 9.89 5.52
N MET A 156 6.97 9.79 5.42
CA MET A 156 6.27 8.55 5.76
C MET A 156 6.58 7.47 4.70
N PHE A 157 7.01 6.32 5.18
CA PHE A 157 7.46 5.19 4.37
C PHE A 157 6.44 4.06 4.37
N PHE A 158 6.01 3.64 3.18
CA PHE A 158 5.05 2.55 2.96
C PHE A 158 5.73 1.42 2.19
N PRO A 159 6.33 0.44 2.86
CA PRO A 159 6.89 -0.74 2.20
C PRO A 159 5.80 -1.73 1.81
N HIS A 160 5.91 -2.28 0.61
CA HIS A 160 5.06 -3.34 0.07
C HIS A 160 5.93 -4.41 -0.57
N ILE A 161 5.67 -5.69 -0.31
CA ILE A 161 6.38 -6.77 -0.99
C ILE A 161 5.90 -6.89 -2.44
N ALA A 162 6.82 -7.18 -3.35
CA ALA A 162 6.50 -7.57 -4.71
C ALA A 162 5.91 -8.98 -4.70
N HIS A 163 4.65 -9.13 -5.10
CA HIS A 163 4.03 -10.45 -5.23
C HIS A 163 4.47 -11.13 -6.53
N HIS A 164 4.95 -12.37 -6.42
CA HIS A 164 5.28 -13.21 -7.56
C HIS A 164 3.99 -13.79 -8.16
N THR A 165 3.42 -13.12 -9.15
CA THR A 165 2.13 -13.50 -9.75
C THR A 165 2.23 -13.96 -11.21
N ASN A 166 3.41 -13.82 -11.82
CA ASN A 166 3.70 -14.35 -13.15
C ASN A 166 5.20 -14.67 -13.28
N VAL A 167 5.56 -15.48 -14.27
CA VAL A 167 6.94 -15.94 -14.51
C VAL A 167 7.89 -14.77 -14.80
N ALA A 168 7.41 -13.66 -15.40
CA ALA A 168 8.24 -12.51 -15.70
C ALA A 168 8.80 -11.80 -14.45
N ASN A 169 8.15 -12.02 -13.27
CA ASN A 169 8.56 -11.42 -12.01
C ASN A 169 9.43 -12.33 -11.12
N GLU A 170 9.75 -13.53 -11.57
CA GLU A 170 10.46 -14.53 -10.76
C GLU A 170 11.80 -14.00 -10.21
N THR A 171 12.58 -13.32 -11.04
CA THR A 171 13.90 -12.77 -10.66
C THR A 171 13.79 -11.71 -9.54
N PHE A 172 12.64 -11.08 -9.38
CA PHE A 172 12.40 -10.03 -8.38
C PHE A 172 11.57 -10.54 -7.20
N ALA A 173 11.11 -11.78 -7.26
CA ALA A 173 10.40 -12.42 -6.17
C ALA A 173 11.31 -12.55 -4.94
N LEU A 174 10.71 -12.40 -3.77
CA LEU A 174 11.42 -12.62 -2.52
C LEU A 174 11.87 -14.08 -2.42
N THR A 175 13.03 -14.28 -1.85
CA THR A 175 13.58 -15.57 -1.50
C THR A 175 13.45 -15.83 0.01
N LYS A 176 13.75 -17.04 0.48
CA LYS A 176 13.77 -17.35 1.91
C LYS A 176 14.86 -16.57 2.68
N ASP A 177 15.94 -16.23 2.03
CA ASP A 177 17.00 -15.41 2.64
C ASP A 177 16.53 -13.96 2.83
N ASP A 178 15.80 -13.40 1.86
CA ASP A 178 15.21 -12.07 1.97
C ASP A 178 14.23 -11.94 3.14
N VAL A 179 13.51 -13.02 3.48
CA VAL A 179 12.54 -13.02 4.59
C VAL A 179 13.22 -12.66 5.91
N LYS A 180 14.43 -13.16 6.16
CA LYS A 180 15.18 -12.85 7.39
C LYS A 180 15.52 -11.38 7.48
N ASP A 181 16.04 -10.80 6.40
CA ASP A 181 16.43 -9.38 6.34
C ASP A 181 15.22 -8.46 6.46
N LEU A 182 14.10 -8.86 5.84
CA LEU A 182 12.83 -8.13 5.97
C LEU A 182 12.31 -8.14 7.40
N LEU A 183 12.29 -9.30 8.05
CA LEU A 183 11.83 -9.40 9.44
C LEU A 183 12.69 -8.56 10.38
N GLU A 184 14.00 -8.50 10.15
CA GLU A 184 14.90 -7.62 10.90
C GLU A 184 14.55 -6.15 10.67
N SER A 185 14.39 -5.72 9.43
CA SER A 185 13.99 -4.34 9.07
C SER A 185 12.65 -3.94 9.69
N TYR A 186 11.66 -4.83 9.68
CA TYR A 186 10.37 -4.58 10.36
C TYR A 186 10.50 -4.54 11.88
N ARG A 187 11.35 -5.40 12.45
CA ARG A 187 11.61 -5.40 13.89
C ARG A 187 12.20 -4.06 14.33
N GLU A 188 13.22 -3.60 13.65
CA GLU A 188 13.85 -2.30 13.93
C GLU A 188 12.84 -1.16 13.83
N ALA A 189 12.01 -1.13 12.78
CA ALA A 189 10.99 -0.13 12.61
C ALA A 189 9.95 -0.11 13.75
N ILE A 190 9.48 -1.28 14.20
CA ILE A 190 8.52 -1.42 15.30
C ILE A 190 9.13 -0.92 16.61
N TYR A 191 10.36 -1.36 16.91
CA TYR A 191 11.03 -0.95 18.15
C TYR A 191 11.45 0.51 18.14
N ASP A 192 11.80 1.08 16.99
CA ASP A 192 12.08 2.51 16.86
C ASP A 192 10.84 3.35 17.21
N VAL A 193 9.67 3.05 16.63
CA VAL A 193 8.41 3.73 16.96
C VAL A 193 8.11 3.63 18.46
N TRP A 194 8.23 2.43 19.00
CA TRP A 194 7.96 2.20 20.41
C TRP A 194 8.94 2.94 21.33
N TYR A 195 10.23 2.84 21.08
CA TYR A 195 11.26 3.46 21.91
C TYR A 195 11.13 4.98 21.94
N ASN A 196 10.96 5.60 20.77
CA ASN A 196 10.81 7.05 20.69
C ASN A 196 9.53 7.53 21.40
N TYR A 197 8.42 6.79 21.22
CA TYR A 197 7.18 7.12 21.91
C TYR A 197 7.29 6.89 23.44
N ALA A 198 7.78 5.74 23.87
CA ALA A 198 7.83 5.38 25.28
C ALA A 198 8.76 6.30 26.10
N ARG A 199 9.82 6.81 25.47
CA ARG A 199 10.85 7.62 26.13
C ARG A 199 10.62 9.13 25.98
N TYR A 200 10.15 9.57 24.81
CA TYR A 200 10.07 10.98 24.48
C TYR A 200 8.65 11.45 24.12
N GLY A 201 7.67 10.57 24.03
CA GLY A 201 6.31 10.90 23.58
C GLY A 201 6.23 11.25 22.10
N VAL A 202 7.25 10.94 21.30
CA VAL A 202 7.37 11.32 19.88
C VAL A 202 7.23 10.08 18.98
N ILE A 203 6.48 10.21 17.90
CA ILE A 203 6.36 9.16 16.88
C ILE A 203 7.33 9.44 15.74
N ASN A 204 8.18 8.46 15.42
CA ASN A 204 8.99 8.52 14.22
C ASN A 204 8.10 8.41 12.97
N MET A 205 7.97 9.51 12.23
CA MET A 205 7.07 9.60 11.08
C MET A 205 7.44 8.65 9.94
N ARG A 206 8.71 8.27 9.79
CA ARG A 206 9.14 7.28 8.78
C ARG A 206 8.40 5.96 8.94
N TYR A 207 8.31 5.47 10.17
CA TYR A 207 7.78 4.15 10.50
C TYR A 207 6.35 4.15 11.01
N LYS A 208 5.72 5.36 11.13
CA LYS A 208 4.32 5.50 11.55
C LYS A 208 3.39 4.59 10.74
N ALA A 209 3.55 4.59 9.43
CA ALA A 209 2.70 3.80 8.54
C ALA A 209 2.87 2.29 8.76
N ILE A 210 4.10 1.81 8.94
CA ILE A 210 4.42 0.40 9.20
C ILE A 210 3.69 -0.07 10.46
N PHE A 211 3.89 0.63 11.57
CA PHE A 211 3.25 0.25 12.84
C PHE A 211 1.72 0.30 12.74
N SER A 212 1.17 1.35 12.11
CA SER A 212 -0.28 1.48 11.94
C SER A 212 -0.88 0.36 11.09
N GLN A 213 -0.23 -0.01 9.99
CA GLN A 213 -0.68 -1.11 9.12
C GLN A 213 -0.61 -2.46 9.84
N LEU A 214 0.46 -2.72 10.57
CA LEU A 214 0.60 -3.94 11.37
C LEU A 214 -0.46 -4.02 12.46
N TRP A 215 -0.74 -2.92 13.16
CA TRP A 215 -1.79 -2.86 14.15
C TRP A 215 -3.17 -3.15 13.56
N ILE A 216 -3.50 -2.55 12.42
CA ILE A 216 -4.76 -2.78 11.71
C ILE A 216 -4.86 -4.24 11.27
N ALA A 217 -3.81 -4.80 10.66
CA ALA A 217 -3.80 -6.17 10.19
C ALA A 217 -3.90 -7.17 11.35
N TYR A 218 -3.17 -6.93 12.44
CA TYR A 218 -3.19 -7.79 13.62
C TYR A 218 -4.58 -7.88 14.27
N ASN A 219 -5.39 -6.84 14.13
CA ASN A 219 -6.76 -6.77 14.67
C ASN A 219 -7.85 -6.96 13.58
N ALA A 220 -7.49 -7.45 12.40
CA ALA A 220 -8.43 -7.53 11.27
C ALA A 220 -9.50 -8.61 11.46
N ASN A 221 -9.16 -9.71 12.14
CA ASN A 221 -10.03 -10.86 12.40
C ASN A 221 -10.63 -11.47 11.12
N TYR A 222 -9.77 -11.70 10.10
CA TYR A 222 -10.20 -12.33 8.84
C TYR A 222 -10.78 -13.73 9.08
N GLU A 223 -11.95 -13.98 8.50
CA GLU A 223 -12.51 -15.33 8.39
C GLU A 223 -11.96 -16.04 7.16
N LEU A 224 -11.98 -17.38 7.16
CA LEU A 224 -11.47 -18.18 6.05
C LEU A 224 -12.23 -17.86 4.75
N GLY A 225 -11.50 -17.39 3.74
CA GLY A 225 -12.05 -16.87 2.49
C GLY A 225 -12.00 -15.34 2.40
N GLU A 226 -11.89 -14.64 3.51
CA GLU A 226 -11.55 -13.23 3.51
C GLU A 226 -10.05 -13.04 3.31
N THR A 227 -9.70 -12.05 2.52
CA THR A 227 -8.31 -11.68 2.25
C THR A 227 -8.10 -10.19 2.54
N TYR A 228 -6.86 -9.77 2.70
CA TYR A 228 -6.55 -8.33 2.81
C TYR A 228 -7.19 -7.50 1.69
N CYS A 229 -7.21 -8.04 0.46
CA CYS A 229 -7.80 -7.37 -0.69
C CYS A 229 -9.33 -7.30 -0.65
N SER A 230 -10.01 -8.30 -0.08
CA SER A 230 -11.48 -8.37 -0.01
C SER A 230 -12.09 -7.68 1.22
N ASN A 231 -11.29 -7.40 2.23
CA ASN A 231 -11.77 -6.83 3.48
C ASN A 231 -11.98 -5.31 3.38
N GLY A 232 -13.07 -4.90 2.81
CA GLY A 232 -13.79 -3.61 2.89
C GLY A 232 -13.13 -2.31 3.41
N HIS A 233 -11.78 -2.22 3.44
CA HIS A 233 -11.09 -0.99 3.85
C HIS A 233 -11.31 0.17 2.86
N SER A 234 -11.63 -0.15 1.62
CA SER A 234 -11.93 0.79 0.55
C SER A 234 -12.77 0.09 -0.51
N LEU A 235 -13.82 0.73 -0.99
CA LEU A 235 -14.51 0.31 -2.20
C LEU A 235 -13.55 0.48 -3.37
N LYS A 236 -13.24 -0.59 -4.11
CA LYS A 236 -12.38 -0.55 -5.30
C LYS A 236 -13.23 -0.62 -6.55
N VAL A 237 -12.99 0.30 -7.48
CA VAL A 237 -13.72 0.39 -8.76
C VAL A 237 -12.76 0.75 -9.89
N ASP A 238 -13.13 0.39 -11.10
CA ASP A 238 -12.48 0.89 -12.31
C ASP A 238 -13.14 2.18 -12.82
N ALA A 239 -12.64 2.73 -13.92
CA ALA A 239 -13.15 3.95 -14.54
C ALA A 239 -14.62 3.85 -15.01
N SER A 240 -15.14 2.65 -15.20
CA SER A 240 -16.55 2.41 -15.53
C SER A 240 -17.48 2.32 -14.31
N GLY A 241 -16.95 2.37 -13.10
CA GLY A 241 -17.70 2.15 -11.86
C GLY A 241 -17.87 0.68 -11.48
N LYS A 242 -17.30 -0.25 -12.23
CA LYS A 242 -17.36 -1.67 -11.92
C LYS A 242 -16.52 -1.98 -10.69
N LYS A 243 -17.15 -2.62 -9.69
CA LYS A 243 -16.50 -3.01 -8.43
C LYS A 243 -15.62 -4.24 -8.63
N PHE A 244 -14.50 -4.29 -7.90
CA PHE A 244 -13.63 -5.46 -7.84
C PHE A 244 -12.94 -5.57 -6.47
N ASN A 245 -12.50 -6.79 -6.13
CA ASN A 245 -11.84 -7.05 -4.85
C ASN A 245 -10.32 -7.12 -4.98
N CYS A 246 -9.81 -7.65 -6.08
CA CYS A 246 -8.40 -7.90 -6.29
C CYS A 246 -7.93 -7.31 -7.62
N SER A 247 -6.76 -6.66 -7.61
CA SER A 247 -6.17 -6.06 -8.81
C SER A 247 -5.73 -7.09 -9.84
N TYR A 248 -5.45 -8.33 -9.41
CA TYR A 248 -5.03 -9.44 -10.27
C TYR A 248 -6.20 -10.27 -10.79
N VAL A 249 -7.22 -10.51 -9.94
CA VAL A 249 -8.39 -11.32 -10.28
C VAL A 249 -9.62 -10.50 -9.98
N ARG A 250 -10.13 -9.87 -10.99
CA ARG A 250 -11.11 -8.79 -10.90
C ARG A 250 -12.49 -9.17 -10.36
N ASN A 251 -12.81 -10.31 -9.86
CA ASN A 251 -14.09 -10.61 -9.19
C ASN A 251 -14.08 -12.00 -8.57
N THR A 252 -13.61 -12.14 -7.36
CA THR A 252 -13.84 -13.35 -6.58
C THR A 252 -14.74 -13.04 -5.39
N SER A 253 -15.77 -13.86 -5.18
CA SER A 253 -16.54 -13.81 -3.93
C SER A 253 -15.71 -14.41 -2.77
N PRO A 254 -16.08 -14.14 -1.51
CA PRO A 254 -15.43 -14.81 -0.36
C PRO A 254 -15.46 -16.33 -0.47
N GLU A 255 -16.55 -16.93 -1.01
CA GLU A 255 -16.70 -18.37 -1.23
C GLU A 255 -15.70 -18.88 -2.27
N GLN A 256 -15.55 -18.16 -3.38
CA GLN A 256 -14.57 -18.49 -4.42
C GLN A 256 -13.14 -18.37 -3.89
N ASN A 257 -12.83 -17.33 -3.08
CA ASN A 257 -11.55 -17.20 -2.41
C ASN A 257 -11.31 -18.36 -1.43
N ARG A 258 -12.34 -18.77 -0.67
CA ARG A 258 -12.25 -19.90 0.25
C ARG A 258 -11.92 -21.20 -0.49
N SER A 259 -12.61 -21.49 -1.59
CA SER A 259 -12.31 -22.67 -2.43
C SER A 259 -10.87 -22.62 -2.94
N LEU A 260 -10.46 -21.48 -3.50
CA LEU A 260 -9.11 -21.29 -4.03
C LEU A 260 -8.02 -21.46 -2.96
N ILE A 261 -8.25 -20.96 -1.74
CA ILE A 261 -7.33 -21.10 -0.61
C ILE A 261 -7.25 -22.57 -0.19
N MET A 262 -8.39 -23.25 -0.05
CA MET A 262 -8.44 -24.67 0.33
C MET A 262 -7.76 -25.57 -0.70
N ASP A 263 -7.90 -25.24 -1.98
CA ASP A 263 -7.30 -26.01 -3.06
C ASP A 263 -5.78 -25.79 -3.17
N LYS A 264 -5.33 -24.55 -3.02
CA LYS A 264 -3.90 -24.19 -3.20
C LYS A 264 -3.09 -24.17 -1.89
N PHE A 265 -3.70 -23.78 -0.78
CA PHE A 265 -3.04 -23.50 0.49
C PHE A 265 -3.86 -24.04 1.67
N PRO A 266 -4.14 -25.37 1.71
CA PRO A 266 -5.02 -25.96 2.73
C PRO A 266 -4.54 -25.73 4.16
N GLU A 267 -3.24 -25.52 4.37
CA GLU A 267 -2.65 -25.19 5.66
C GLU A 267 -3.15 -23.86 6.25
N CYS A 268 -3.67 -22.97 5.42
CA CYS A 268 -4.26 -21.72 5.86
C CYS A 268 -5.49 -21.91 6.75
N ALA A 269 -6.23 -23.01 6.56
CA ALA A 269 -7.45 -23.30 7.32
C ALA A 269 -7.20 -23.54 8.83
N SER A 270 -6.00 -24.01 9.19
CA SER A 270 -5.58 -24.25 10.59
C SER A 270 -4.50 -23.28 11.07
N CYS A 271 -4.18 -22.24 10.29
CA CYS A 271 -3.12 -21.31 10.64
C CYS A 271 -3.55 -20.31 11.70
N GLU A 272 -2.83 -20.26 12.82
CA GLU A 272 -3.09 -19.30 13.91
C GLU A 272 -2.99 -17.82 13.50
N TYR A 273 -2.28 -17.52 12.39
CA TYR A 273 -2.11 -16.16 11.88
C TYR A 273 -3.07 -15.82 10.75
N TYR A 274 -3.98 -16.71 10.36
CA TYR A 274 -4.91 -16.44 9.25
C TYR A 274 -5.73 -15.17 9.51
N SER A 275 -6.23 -15.01 10.73
CA SER A 275 -7.01 -13.83 11.15
C SER A 275 -6.29 -12.49 10.96
N CYS A 276 -4.97 -12.49 10.90
CA CYS A 276 -4.15 -11.29 10.64
C CYS A 276 -3.69 -11.20 9.18
N CYS A 277 -3.40 -12.36 8.57
CA CYS A 277 -2.75 -12.47 7.27
C CYS A 277 -3.75 -12.45 6.11
N GLY A 278 -4.91 -13.10 6.25
CA GLY A 278 -5.86 -13.28 5.15
C GLY A 278 -5.27 -14.05 3.96
N SER A 279 -4.47 -15.10 4.21
CA SER A 279 -3.77 -15.96 3.23
C SER A 279 -2.68 -15.30 2.37
N ALA A 280 -2.13 -14.14 2.75
CA ALA A 280 -1.20 -13.40 1.89
C ALA A 280 -1.79 -13.10 0.51
N CYS A 281 -1.05 -13.30 -0.59
CA CYS A 281 -1.59 -13.17 -1.94
C CYS A 281 -2.02 -14.54 -2.50
N VAL A 282 -3.31 -14.76 -2.70
CA VAL A 282 -3.87 -16.01 -3.25
C VAL A 282 -3.43 -16.30 -4.70
N GLN A 283 -2.84 -15.32 -5.37
CA GLN A 283 -2.29 -15.45 -6.72
C GLN A 283 -0.77 -15.65 -6.74
N SER A 284 -0.13 -15.63 -5.57
CA SER A 284 1.32 -15.78 -5.50
C SER A 284 1.78 -17.17 -5.95
N LEU A 285 2.82 -17.21 -6.79
CA LEU A 285 3.54 -18.41 -7.20
C LEU A 285 4.62 -18.80 -6.17
N SER A 286 4.97 -17.89 -5.25
CA SER A 286 5.93 -18.08 -4.14
C SER A 286 5.22 -17.97 -2.79
N HIS A 287 4.05 -18.57 -2.67
CA HIS A 287 3.23 -18.47 -1.46
C HIS A 287 3.95 -18.95 -0.20
N ASP A 288 4.81 -19.95 -0.28
CA ASP A 288 5.59 -20.47 0.84
C ASP A 288 6.54 -19.41 1.42
N VAL A 289 7.18 -18.60 0.57
CA VAL A 289 8.07 -17.49 0.97
C VAL A 289 7.25 -16.36 1.60
N GLU A 290 6.17 -15.94 0.93
CA GLU A 290 5.29 -14.90 1.46
C GLU A 290 4.63 -15.34 2.78
N CYS A 291 4.20 -16.60 2.87
CA CYS A 291 3.66 -17.19 4.10
C CYS A 291 4.68 -17.18 5.23
N ALA A 292 5.93 -17.56 4.96
CA ALA A 292 7.00 -17.50 5.96
C ALA A 292 7.24 -16.08 6.45
N PHE A 293 7.22 -15.09 5.55
CA PHE A 293 7.34 -13.67 5.90
C PHE A 293 6.18 -13.22 6.80
N TYR A 294 4.92 -13.43 6.40
CA TYR A 294 3.77 -12.96 7.18
C TYR A 294 3.65 -13.68 8.53
N LYS A 295 3.90 -14.99 8.59
CA LYS A 295 3.94 -15.73 9.87
C LYS A 295 5.01 -15.18 10.79
N GLY A 296 6.21 -14.96 10.28
CA GLY A 296 7.32 -14.36 11.05
C GLY A 296 6.97 -12.95 11.55
N LEU A 297 6.41 -12.13 10.67
CA LEU A 297 6.03 -10.74 10.97
C LEU A 297 4.95 -10.67 12.08
N TYR A 298 3.88 -11.44 11.96
CA TYR A 298 2.80 -11.42 12.97
C TYR A 298 3.20 -12.11 14.26
N SER A 299 4.03 -13.15 14.22
CA SER A 299 4.62 -13.75 15.42
C SER A 299 5.49 -12.75 16.18
N MET A 300 6.36 -12.04 15.46
CA MET A 300 7.21 -11.00 16.03
C MET A 300 6.37 -9.86 16.61
N PHE A 301 5.35 -9.40 15.91
CA PHE A 301 4.47 -8.33 16.39
C PHE A 301 3.64 -8.75 17.61
N LYS A 302 3.13 -9.99 17.64
CA LYS A 302 2.47 -10.59 18.81
C LYS A 302 3.39 -10.59 20.03
N ASN A 303 4.63 -11.06 19.83
CA ASN A 303 5.63 -11.06 20.90
C ASN A 303 5.94 -9.64 21.39
N PHE A 304 6.03 -8.67 20.50
CA PHE A 304 6.20 -7.26 20.86
C PHE A 304 5.02 -6.78 21.75
N ILE A 305 3.78 -6.98 21.30
CA ILE A 305 2.58 -6.51 22.02
C ILE A 305 2.50 -7.05 23.45
N VAL A 306 2.79 -8.35 23.66
CA VAL A 306 2.69 -8.97 25.00
C VAL A 306 3.79 -8.52 25.97
N ASN A 307 4.89 -7.96 25.44
CA ASN A 307 6.02 -7.50 26.23
C ASN A 307 6.03 -5.98 26.52
N VAL A 308 5.07 -5.23 25.99
CA VAL A 308 4.97 -3.78 26.24
C VAL A 308 3.80 -3.46 27.21
N PRO A 309 3.92 -2.39 28.02
CA PRO A 309 2.85 -2.01 28.94
C PRO A 309 1.54 -1.66 28.21
N PRO A 310 0.41 -2.35 28.48
CA PRO A 310 -0.83 -2.18 27.71
C PRO A 310 -1.33 -0.74 27.64
N LYS A 311 -1.33 0.00 28.75
CA LYS A 311 -1.78 1.40 28.78
C LYS A 311 -0.96 2.32 27.86
N LYS A 312 0.37 2.12 27.79
CA LYS A 312 1.22 2.89 26.90
C LYS A 312 0.99 2.51 25.44
N LEU A 313 0.75 1.23 25.17
CA LEU A 313 0.43 0.76 23.82
C LEU A 313 -0.89 1.37 23.32
N GLU A 314 -1.94 1.38 24.13
CA GLU A 314 -3.20 2.05 23.80
C GLU A 314 -3.02 3.54 23.49
N GLN A 315 -2.21 4.24 24.27
CA GLN A 315 -1.92 5.64 24.05
C GLN A 315 -1.17 5.84 22.72
N LEU A 316 -0.15 5.02 22.43
CA LEU A 316 0.55 5.04 21.16
C LEU A 316 -0.42 4.84 19.99
N VAL A 317 -1.27 3.81 20.06
CA VAL A 317 -2.24 3.50 19.00
C VAL A 317 -3.20 4.67 18.75
N ARG A 318 -3.70 5.32 19.79
CA ARG A 318 -4.52 6.54 19.64
C ARG A 318 -3.78 7.66 18.92
N CYS A 319 -2.51 7.90 19.27
CA CYS A 319 -1.68 8.90 18.59
C CYS A 319 -1.39 8.55 17.11
N LEU A 320 -1.33 7.24 16.76
CA LEU A 320 -1.10 6.80 15.38
C LEU A 320 -2.34 7.00 14.49
N GLN A 321 -3.54 7.05 15.08
CA GLN A 321 -4.82 7.24 14.37
C GLN A 321 -5.16 8.72 14.12
N CYS A 322 -4.50 9.63 14.79
CA CYS A 322 -4.56 11.07 14.53
C CYS A 322 -3.60 11.47 13.41
#